data_3b13ba18bf65ef81ab02fcef4da0f0b4
#
_entry.id   3b13ba18bf65ef81ab02fcef4da0f0b4
#
_cell.length_a   1.000
_cell.length_b   1.000
_cell.length_c   1.000
_cell.angle_alpha   90.00
_cell.angle_beta   90.00
_cell.angle_gamma   90.00
#
_symmetry.space_group_name_H-M   'P 1'
#
loop_
_entity.id
_entity.type
_entity.pdbx_description
1 polymer ?
#
loop_
_entity_poly.entity_id
_entity_poly.type
_entity_poly.pdbx_seq_one_letter_code
_entity_poly.pdbx_strand_id
1 'polypeptide(L)'
;MTKIPKLEWKGICKRFDGPPVLDGLDLSVCAGRSLVIIGGSGEGKSVTLKVALGLVRPDAGAVTLDGQMLSGLGEPARRRALARVGVLFQGAALFDSLRVWENIAFRLINSQAVAREPARARAIEALHRVRLGADVADLYPAELSGGMQKRVGLARAIVADPEILFFDEPTTGLDPINAAAINALIVDQVRRLGCTAVSITHDLASARTIGDEIAMLQGGRIIWRGPAQEIDNTDNPYVRQFVSGAADGPIGWS
;
A
#
# COMPACT_ATOMS: atom_id res chain seq x y z
N MET A 1 -0.78 21.05 -20.47
CA MET A 1 0.37 20.68 -19.59
C MET A 1 0.08 19.33 -18.98
N THR A 2 0.81 18.30 -19.35
CA THR A 2 0.68 16.95 -18.75
C THR A 2 1.12 17.04 -17.29
N LYS A 3 0.20 16.76 -16.38
CA LYS A 3 0.47 16.79 -14.92
C LYS A 3 1.49 15.70 -14.61
N ILE A 4 2.63 16.07 -13.99
CA ILE A 4 3.64 15.09 -13.55
C ILE A 4 2.98 14.14 -12.56
N PRO A 5 3.06 12.79 -12.76
CA PRO A 5 2.54 11.83 -11.82
C PRO A 5 3.22 11.98 -10.46
N LYS A 6 2.48 11.72 -9.37
CA LYS A 6 3.06 11.67 -8.01
C LYS A 6 4.03 10.50 -7.89
N LEU A 7 3.63 9.35 -8.43
CA LEU A 7 4.42 8.13 -8.47
C LEU A 7 4.27 7.48 -9.85
N GLU A 8 5.36 7.01 -10.43
CA GLU A 8 5.37 6.35 -11.73
C GLU A 8 6.34 5.16 -11.72
N TRP A 9 5.88 4.04 -12.25
CA TRP A 9 6.69 2.88 -12.66
C TRP A 9 6.81 2.93 -14.17
N LYS A 10 8.01 2.89 -14.71
CA LYS A 10 8.26 2.99 -16.15
C LYS A 10 9.13 1.84 -16.60
N GLY A 11 8.56 0.95 -17.41
CA GLY A 11 9.24 -0.19 -18.02
C GLY A 11 9.85 -1.14 -16.99
N ILE A 12 9.21 -1.34 -15.83
CA ILE A 12 9.77 -2.16 -14.76
C ILE A 12 9.79 -3.62 -15.15
N CYS A 13 11.01 -4.18 -15.19
CA CYS A 13 11.21 -5.63 -15.29
C CYS A 13 11.85 -6.16 -14.01
N LYS A 14 11.37 -7.33 -13.56
CA LYS A 14 11.95 -8.05 -12.43
C LYS A 14 11.83 -9.55 -12.63
N ARG A 15 12.96 -10.23 -12.49
CA ARG A 15 13.06 -11.68 -12.47
C ARG A 15 13.72 -12.12 -11.16
N PHE A 16 13.31 -13.24 -10.66
CA PHE A 16 14.00 -14.03 -9.64
C PHE A 16 14.46 -15.35 -10.30
N ASP A 17 14.50 -16.43 -9.59
CA ASP A 17 14.83 -17.75 -10.14
C ASP A 17 13.65 -18.30 -10.95
N GLY A 18 13.49 -17.89 -12.22
CA GLY A 18 12.39 -18.35 -13.06
C GLY A 18 11.93 -17.33 -14.11
N PRO A 19 10.67 -17.40 -14.58
CA PRO A 19 10.10 -16.41 -15.51
C PRO A 19 10.04 -15.02 -14.89
N PRO A 20 9.95 -13.95 -15.71
CA PRO A 20 9.82 -12.60 -15.18
C PRO A 20 8.53 -12.45 -14.36
N VAL A 21 8.68 -11.89 -13.15
CA VAL A 21 7.55 -11.56 -12.25
C VAL A 21 6.94 -10.21 -12.62
N LEU A 22 7.77 -9.27 -13.12
CA LEU A 22 7.33 -8.02 -13.75
C LEU A 22 8.02 -7.95 -15.12
N ASP A 23 7.25 -7.61 -16.15
CA ASP A 23 7.70 -7.65 -17.54
C ASP A 23 7.28 -6.39 -18.29
N GLY A 24 8.08 -5.33 -18.15
CA GLY A 24 7.82 -4.04 -18.77
C GLY A 24 6.61 -3.33 -18.17
N LEU A 25 6.43 -3.39 -16.85
CA LEU A 25 5.29 -2.78 -16.16
C LEU A 25 5.39 -1.25 -16.22
N ASP A 26 4.34 -0.65 -16.82
CA ASP A 26 4.10 0.79 -16.82
C ASP A 26 2.85 1.11 -15.99
N LEU A 27 3.00 1.97 -14.99
CA LEU A 27 1.92 2.39 -14.12
C LEU A 27 2.22 3.76 -13.53
N SER A 28 1.19 4.55 -13.29
CA SER A 28 1.37 5.87 -12.67
C SER A 28 0.19 6.22 -11.80
N VAL A 29 0.38 7.08 -10.80
CA VAL A 29 -0.69 7.64 -9.99
C VAL A 29 -0.50 9.14 -9.82
N CYS A 30 -1.59 9.89 -10.02
CA CYS A 30 -1.60 11.34 -9.83
C CYS A 30 -1.66 11.71 -8.36
N ALA A 31 -1.18 12.92 -8.02
CA ALA A 31 -1.26 13.44 -6.65
C ALA A 31 -2.71 13.48 -6.15
N GLY A 32 -2.92 13.03 -4.91
CA GLY A 32 -4.22 12.99 -4.24
C GLY A 32 -5.20 11.94 -4.76
N ARG A 33 -4.74 10.97 -5.57
CA ARG A 33 -5.57 9.88 -6.09
C ARG A 33 -5.24 8.56 -5.40
N SER A 34 -6.24 7.69 -5.30
CA SER A 34 -6.11 6.32 -4.81
C SER A 34 -6.13 5.34 -5.97
N LEU A 35 -5.03 4.62 -6.17
CA LEU A 35 -4.90 3.55 -7.16
C LEU A 35 -4.91 2.20 -6.45
N VAL A 36 -5.72 1.27 -6.93
CA VAL A 36 -5.71 -0.11 -6.45
C VAL A 36 -5.18 -1.04 -7.53
N ILE A 37 -4.22 -1.88 -7.18
CA ILE A 37 -3.69 -2.93 -8.04
C ILE A 37 -4.33 -4.26 -7.62
N ILE A 38 -5.09 -4.86 -8.54
CA ILE A 38 -5.68 -6.18 -8.36
C ILE A 38 -4.99 -7.22 -9.24
N GLY A 39 -5.26 -8.49 -9.02
CA GLY A 39 -4.74 -9.63 -9.79
C GLY A 39 -4.64 -10.89 -8.97
N GLY A 40 -4.38 -12.02 -9.61
CA GLY A 40 -4.21 -13.31 -8.96
C GLY A 40 -3.05 -13.37 -7.95
N SER A 41 -3.00 -14.44 -7.17
CA SER A 41 -1.84 -14.72 -6.32
C SER A 41 -0.61 -14.97 -7.21
N GLY A 42 0.55 -14.47 -6.81
CA GLY A 42 1.79 -14.69 -7.58
C GLY A 42 2.04 -13.71 -8.73
N GLU A 43 1.07 -12.91 -9.15
CA GLU A 43 1.17 -12.01 -10.33
C GLU A 43 2.18 -10.85 -10.19
N GLY A 44 2.82 -10.69 -9.04
CA GLY A 44 3.84 -9.64 -8.84
C GLY A 44 3.35 -8.37 -8.15
N LYS A 45 2.11 -8.32 -7.65
CA LYS A 45 1.56 -7.14 -6.95
C LYS A 45 2.46 -6.63 -5.82
N SER A 46 2.82 -7.49 -4.88
CA SER A 46 3.71 -7.09 -3.77
C SER A 46 5.13 -6.77 -4.24
N VAL A 47 5.58 -7.35 -5.37
CA VAL A 47 6.87 -6.98 -5.97
C VAL A 47 6.81 -5.57 -6.55
N THR A 48 5.70 -5.19 -7.21
CA THR A 48 5.48 -3.82 -7.70
C THR A 48 5.61 -2.78 -6.58
N LEU A 49 4.99 -3.07 -5.43
CA LEU A 49 5.08 -2.21 -4.23
C LEU A 49 6.52 -2.20 -3.66
N LYS A 50 7.15 -3.36 -3.52
CA LYS A 50 8.52 -3.47 -2.99
C LYS A 50 9.54 -2.74 -3.87
N VAL A 51 9.33 -2.72 -5.20
CA VAL A 51 10.17 -1.96 -6.14
C VAL A 51 9.99 -0.45 -5.91
N ALA A 52 8.76 0.04 -5.71
CA ALA A 52 8.50 1.45 -5.40
C ALA A 52 9.14 1.88 -4.07
N LEU A 53 9.13 1.00 -3.07
CA LEU A 53 9.77 1.24 -1.77
C LEU A 53 11.31 1.07 -1.83
N GLY A 54 11.84 0.62 -2.98
CA GLY A 54 13.25 0.29 -3.14
C GLY A 54 13.73 -0.87 -2.28
N LEU A 55 12.81 -1.71 -1.80
CA LEU A 55 13.12 -2.97 -1.10
C LEU A 55 13.55 -4.07 -2.07
N VAL A 56 13.13 -3.96 -3.33
CA VAL A 56 13.56 -4.81 -4.43
C VAL A 56 14.09 -3.92 -5.55
N ARG A 57 15.29 -4.19 -6.01
CA ARG A 57 15.87 -3.49 -7.17
C ARG A 57 15.29 -4.10 -8.46
N PRO A 58 14.71 -3.31 -9.36
CA PRO A 58 14.31 -3.79 -10.67
C PRO A 58 15.54 -4.14 -11.52
N ASP A 59 15.37 -5.05 -12.48
CA ASP A 59 16.42 -5.45 -13.41
C ASP A 59 16.47 -4.47 -14.60
N ALA A 60 15.31 -3.86 -14.95
CA ALA A 60 15.21 -2.77 -15.91
C ALA A 60 14.08 -1.82 -15.51
N GLY A 61 14.07 -0.63 -16.11
CA GLY A 61 13.09 0.42 -15.83
C GLY A 61 13.42 1.25 -14.60
N ALA A 62 12.52 2.16 -14.25
CA ALA A 62 12.72 3.08 -13.13
C ALA A 62 11.40 3.42 -12.43
N VAL A 63 11.48 3.73 -11.14
CA VAL A 63 10.40 4.36 -10.38
C VAL A 63 10.74 5.82 -10.14
N THR A 64 9.78 6.70 -10.38
CA THR A 64 9.93 8.13 -10.09
C THR A 64 8.91 8.58 -9.04
N LEU A 65 9.31 9.49 -8.17
CA LEU A 65 8.49 10.19 -7.20
C LEU A 65 8.57 11.69 -7.49
N ASP A 66 7.44 12.34 -7.79
CA ASP A 66 7.38 13.73 -8.24
C ASP A 66 8.35 14.02 -9.41
N GLY A 67 8.49 13.07 -10.35
CA GLY A 67 9.42 13.15 -11.47
C GLY A 67 10.90 12.87 -11.11
N GLN A 68 11.24 12.71 -9.84
CA GLN A 68 12.58 12.35 -9.40
C GLN A 68 12.75 10.82 -9.40
N MET A 69 13.71 10.31 -10.14
CA MET A 69 14.05 8.89 -10.17
C MET A 69 14.55 8.41 -8.81
N LEU A 70 13.90 7.39 -8.24
CA LEU A 70 14.30 6.78 -6.97
C LEU A 70 15.49 5.82 -7.12
N SER A 71 15.59 5.14 -8.26
CA SER A 71 16.73 4.31 -8.62
C SER A 71 17.93 5.20 -8.96
N GLY A 72 19.07 4.95 -8.33
CA GLY A 72 20.28 5.75 -8.52
C GLY A 72 20.48 6.90 -7.53
N LEU A 73 19.51 7.17 -6.65
CA LEU A 73 19.72 8.07 -5.52
C LEU A 73 20.74 7.46 -4.54
N GLY A 74 21.69 8.27 -4.10
CA GLY A 74 22.52 7.94 -2.95
C GLY A 74 21.67 7.78 -1.69
N GLU A 75 22.17 6.98 -0.73
CA GLU A 75 21.42 6.59 0.48
C GLU A 75 20.76 7.78 1.24
N PRO A 76 21.42 8.94 1.43
CA PRO A 76 20.79 10.08 2.12
C PRO A 76 19.59 10.66 1.35
N ALA A 77 19.67 10.75 0.03
CA ALA A 77 18.60 11.29 -0.82
C ALA A 77 17.41 10.32 -0.89
N ARG A 78 17.70 9.03 -1.04
CA ARG A 78 16.69 7.96 -1.00
C ARG A 78 15.94 7.92 0.32
N ARG A 79 16.65 8.02 1.44
CA ARG A 79 16.05 8.07 2.78
C ARG A 79 15.10 9.28 2.91
N ARG A 80 15.49 10.46 2.41
CA ARG A 80 14.60 11.64 2.39
C ARG A 80 13.36 11.43 1.53
N ALA A 81 13.49 10.83 0.35
CA ALA A 81 12.36 10.53 -0.53
C ALA A 81 11.38 9.56 0.15
N LEU A 82 11.90 8.46 0.70
CA LEU A 82 11.09 7.46 1.41
C LEU A 82 10.55 7.97 2.76
N ALA A 83 11.12 9.06 3.31
CA ALA A 83 10.59 9.71 4.50
C ALA A 83 9.19 10.30 4.29
N ARG A 84 8.74 10.49 3.07
CA ARG A 84 7.41 10.99 2.67
C ARG A 84 6.38 9.87 2.47
N VAL A 85 6.77 8.62 2.69
CA VAL A 85 5.97 7.43 2.41
C VAL A 85 5.58 6.73 3.70
N GLY A 86 4.30 6.38 3.85
CA GLY A 86 3.79 5.48 4.89
C GLY A 86 3.42 4.14 4.28
N VAL A 87 3.57 3.06 5.04
CA VAL A 87 3.27 1.70 4.55
C VAL A 87 2.54 0.90 5.61
N LEU A 88 1.43 0.28 5.20
CA LEU A 88 0.78 -0.79 5.95
C LEU A 88 1.03 -2.11 5.21
N PHE A 89 1.83 -2.98 5.79
CA PHE A 89 2.11 -4.32 5.27
C PHE A 89 1.02 -5.33 5.64
N GLN A 90 0.93 -6.41 4.89
CA GLN A 90 -0.09 -7.46 5.01
C GLN A 90 -0.29 -7.97 6.45
N GLY A 91 0.74 -8.27 7.19
CA GLY A 91 0.70 -8.72 8.58
C GLY A 91 0.82 -7.58 9.61
N ALA A 92 0.56 -6.31 9.23
CA ALA A 92 0.89 -5.12 10.00
C ALA A 92 2.39 -4.96 10.28
N ALA A 93 3.17 -6.04 10.30
CA ALA A 93 4.61 -6.09 10.53
C ALA A 93 5.05 -5.27 11.76
N LEU A 94 4.35 -5.45 12.87
CA LEU A 94 4.69 -4.83 14.14
C LEU A 94 5.92 -5.52 14.75
N PHE A 95 6.72 -4.76 15.46
CA PHE A 95 7.83 -5.30 16.25
C PHE A 95 7.29 -5.86 17.55
N ASP A 96 7.36 -7.17 17.75
CA ASP A 96 6.81 -7.88 18.92
C ASP A 96 7.44 -7.43 20.24
N SER A 97 8.70 -6.99 20.21
CA SER A 97 9.44 -6.52 21.38
C SER A 97 9.16 -5.07 21.77
N LEU A 98 8.40 -4.33 20.96
CA LEU A 98 8.06 -2.94 21.20
C LEU A 98 6.59 -2.79 21.59
N ARG A 99 6.30 -1.85 22.50
CA ARG A 99 4.93 -1.46 22.82
C ARG A 99 4.25 -0.84 21.61
N VAL A 100 2.94 -0.78 21.63
CA VAL A 100 2.12 -0.21 20.55
C VAL A 100 2.57 1.22 20.22
N TRP A 101 2.72 2.10 21.22
CA TRP A 101 3.15 3.47 20.96
C TRP A 101 4.57 3.54 20.37
N GLU A 102 5.47 2.64 20.77
CA GLU A 102 6.84 2.58 20.24
C GLU A 102 6.85 2.08 18.78
N ASN A 103 5.99 1.10 18.45
CA ASN A 103 5.75 0.67 17.08
C ASN A 103 5.29 1.84 16.21
N ILE A 104 4.31 2.61 16.67
CA ILE A 104 3.77 3.75 15.92
C ILE A 104 4.84 4.84 15.78
N ALA A 105 5.50 5.20 16.88
CA ALA A 105 6.49 6.27 16.92
C ALA A 105 7.87 5.87 16.38
N PHE A 106 8.08 4.61 15.98
CA PHE A 106 9.38 4.06 15.62
C PHE A 106 10.17 4.96 14.66
N ARG A 107 9.51 5.42 13.60
CA ARG A 107 10.12 6.28 12.61
C ARG A 107 10.39 7.69 13.13
N LEU A 108 9.49 8.25 13.95
CA LEU A 108 9.67 9.58 14.54
C LEU A 108 10.94 9.62 15.39
N ILE A 109 11.16 8.57 16.18
CA ILE A 109 12.32 8.48 17.09
C ILE A 109 13.59 8.17 16.29
N ASN A 110 13.59 7.14 15.46
CA ASN A 110 14.81 6.60 14.86
C ASN A 110 15.24 7.32 13.56
N SER A 111 14.32 7.98 12.86
CA SER A 111 14.62 8.63 11.58
C SER A 111 14.45 10.15 11.62
N GLN A 112 13.59 10.69 12.48
CA GLN A 112 13.33 12.12 12.58
C GLN A 112 13.88 12.72 13.88
N ALA A 113 14.53 11.92 14.72
CA ALA A 113 15.13 12.31 15.99
C ALA A 113 14.15 13.04 16.96
N VAL A 114 12.85 12.71 16.90
CA VAL A 114 11.85 13.23 17.82
C VAL A 114 12.08 12.62 19.21
N ALA A 115 12.09 13.44 20.26
CA ALA A 115 12.23 12.95 21.63
C ALA A 115 11.05 12.03 22.03
N ARG A 116 11.29 11.09 22.99
CA ARG A 116 10.34 10.02 23.34
C ARG A 116 8.97 10.54 23.76
N GLU A 117 8.90 11.58 24.62
CA GLU A 117 7.63 12.12 25.10
C GLU A 117 6.76 12.72 23.99
N PRO A 118 7.22 13.67 23.14
CA PRO A 118 6.43 14.15 22.02
C PRO A 118 6.14 13.06 20.98
N ALA A 119 7.00 12.07 20.79
CA ALA A 119 6.75 10.95 19.90
C ALA A 119 5.61 10.05 20.43
N ARG A 120 5.57 9.81 21.77
CA ARG A 120 4.47 9.08 22.42
C ARG A 120 3.15 9.83 22.30
N ALA A 121 3.14 11.15 22.51
CA ALA A 121 1.94 11.96 22.35
C ALA A 121 1.38 11.86 20.91
N ARG A 122 2.24 11.97 19.90
CA ARG A 122 1.83 11.78 18.48
C ARG A 122 1.35 10.37 18.18
N ALA A 123 1.94 9.34 18.81
CA ALA A 123 1.47 7.97 18.67
C ALA A 123 0.06 7.78 19.25
N ILE A 124 -0.24 8.37 20.40
CA ILE A 124 -1.59 8.35 21.00
C ILE A 124 -2.60 9.08 20.10
N GLU A 125 -2.23 10.24 19.55
CA GLU A 125 -3.07 10.92 18.57
C GLU A 125 -3.35 10.04 17.33
N ALA A 126 -2.33 9.35 16.82
CA ALA A 126 -2.49 8.43 15.70
C ALA A 126 -3.39 7.22 16.06
N LEU A 127 -3.35 6.71 17.30
CA LEU A 127 -4.28 5.69 17.79
C LEU A 127 -5.73 6.19 17.73
N HIS A 128 -6.01 7.39 18.21
CA HIS A 128 -7.35 7.97 18.13
C HIS A 128 -7.82 8.10 16.67
N ARG A 129 -6.94 8.48 15.74
CA ARG A 129 -7.24 8.56 14.30
C ARG A 129 -7.67 7.22 13.70
N VAL A 130 -7.23 6.10 14.28
CA VAL A 130 -7.63 4.75 13.85
C VAL A 130 -8.67 4.12 14.78
N ARG A 131 -9.34 4.94 15.61
CA ARG A 131 -10.39 4.53 16.55
C ARG A 131 -9.92 3.49 17.58
N LEU A 132 -8.71 3.70 18.12
CA LEU A 132 -8.19 2.99 19.29
C LEU A 132 -7.99 3.98 20.44
N GLY A 133 -8.23 3.53 21.67
CA GLY A 133 -8.03 4.33 22.87
C GLY A 133 -6.54 4.47 23.25
N ALA A 134 -6.25 5.42 24.12
CA ALA A 134 -4.90 5.63 24.66
C ALA A 134 -4.43 4.46 25.54
N ASP A 135 -5.37 3.71 26.14
CA ASP A 135 -5.13 2.49 26.92
C ASP A 135 -4.39 1.41 26.15
N VAL A 136 -4.56 1.38 24.81
CA VAL A 136 -3.86 0.43 23.92
C VAL A 136 -2.37 0.76 23.79
N ALA A 137 -1.95 2.00 24.08
CA ALA A 137 -0.60 2.48 23.79
C ALA A 137 0.51 1.64 24.47
N ASP A 138 0.27 1.19 25.68
CA ASP A 138 1.28 0.48 26.48
C ASP A 138 1.22 -1.07 26.34
N LEU A 139 0.26 -1.59 25.56
CA LEU A 139 0.18 -3.01 25.22
C LEU A 139 1.27 -3.43 24.22
N TYR A 140 1.51 -4.74 24.15
CA TYR A 140 2.37 -5.36 23.14
C TYR A 140 1.53 -5.94 22.00
N PRO A 141 2.08 -6.14 20.78
CA PRO A 141 1.34 -6.70 19.65
C PRO A 141 0.63 -8.03 19.94
N ALA A 142 1.21 -8.90 20.77
CA ALA A 142 0.63 -10.18 21.15
C ALA A 142 -0.67 -10.05 21.97
N GLU A 143 -0.92 -8.89 22.58
CA GLU A 143 -2.13 -8.62 23.39
C GLU A 143 -3.27 -8.05 22.53
N LEU A 144 -3.03 -7.84 21.21
CA LEU A 144 -3.98 -7.23 20.31
C LEU A 144 -4.71 -8.27 19.45
N SER A 145 -5.99 -8.04 19.16
CA SER A 145 -6.68 -8.79 18.10
C SER A 145 -6.09 -8.45 16.72
N GLY A 146 -6.29 -9.31 15.71
CA GLY A 146 -5.80 -9.07 14.34
C GLY A 146 -6.29 -7.74 13.75
N GLY A 147 -7.55 -7.37 14.01
CA GLY A 147 -8.08 -6.07 13.60
C GLY A 147 -7.43 -4.89 14.30
N MET A 148 -7.10 -5.03 15.60
CA MET A 148 -6.35 -3.99 16.34
C MET A 148 -4.92 -3.88 15.80
N GLN A 149 -4.23 -4.99 15.51
CA GLN A 149 -2.88 -4.96 14.92
C GLN A 149 -2.88 -4.22 13.58
N LYS A 150 -3.89 -4.44 12.72
CA LYS A 150 -4.03 -3.70 11.45
C LYS A 150 -4.23 -2.20 11.68
N ARG A 151 -5.07 -1.81 12.66
CA ARG A 151 -5.26 -0.40 13.03
C ARG A 151 -3.98 0.24 13.58
N VAL A 152 -3.23 -0.47 14.41
CA VAL A 152 -1.91 0.00 14.89
C VAL A 152 -0.92 0.14 13.72
N GLY A 153 -0.89 -0.81 12.79
CA GLY A 153 -0.10 -0.71 11.56
C GLY A 153 -0.48 0.51 10.71
N LEU A 154 -1.79 0.81 10.61
CA LEU A 154 -2.27 2.02 9.93
C LEU A 154 -1.86 3.29 10.69
N ALA A 155 -1.98 3.32 12.02
CA ALA A 155 -1.52 4.43 12.86
C ALA A 155 -0.02 4.69 12.64
N ARG A 156 0.81 3.64 12.59
CA ARG A 156 2.24 3.74 12.26
C ARG A 156 2.49 4.31 10.87
N ALA A 157 1.68 3.92 9.89
CA ALA A 157 1.81 4.42 8.52
C ALA A 157 1.53 5.93 8.41
N ILE A 158 0.59 6.45 9.21
CA ILE A 158 0.10 7.84 9.12
C ILE A 158 0.72 8.81 10.13
N VAL A 159 1.42 8.34 11.16
CA VAL A 159 1.91 9.18 12.28
C VAL A 159 2.84 10.32 11.87
N ALA A 160 3.51 10.19 10.73
CA ALA A 160 4.44 11.18 10.18
C ALA A 160 3.83 12.03 9.05
N ASP A 161 2.50 12.03 8.91
CA ASP A 161 1.73 12.73 7.90
C ASP A 161 2.32 12.55 6.48
N PRO A 162 2.33 11.32 5.95
CA PRO A 162 2.97 10.99 4.69
C PRO A 162 2.23 11.62 3.50
N GLU A 163 2.96 11.87 2.41
CA GLU A 163 2.40 12.31 1.13
C GLU A 163 1.91 11.15 0.26
N ILE A 164 2.43 9.95 0.54
CA ILE A 164 2.03 8.70 -0.13
C ILE A 164 1.80 7.62 0.91
N LEU A 165 0.70 6.88 0.76
CA LEU A 165 0.40 5.69 1.55
C LEU A 165 0.39 4.45 0.66
N PHE A 166 1.10 3.42 1.07
CA PHE A 166 1.03 2.09 0.47
C PHE A 166 0.29 1.14 1.40
N PHE A 167 -0.58 0.32 0.83
CA PHE A 167 -1.34 -0.71 1.52
C PHE A 167 -1.14 -2.05 0.82
N ASP A 168 -0.48 -2.98 1.48
CA ASP A 168 -0.27 -4.35 1.00
C ASP A 168 -1.27 -5.27 1.69
N GLU A 169 -2.32 -5.67 0.98
CA GLU A 169 -3.38 -6.58 1.46
C GLU A 169 -3.95 -6.16 2.83
N PRO A 170 -4.49 -4.92 2.97
CA PRO A 170 -4.82 -4.36 4.28
C PRO A 170 -5.92 -5.11 5.03
N THR A 171 -6.80 -5.80 4.32
CA THR A 171 -7.99 -6.51 4.87
C THR A 171 -7.82 -8.02 4.95
N THR A 172 -6.74 -8.57 4.40
CA THR A 172 -6.50 -10.02 4.41
C THR A 172 -6.47 -10.58 5.83
N GLY A 173 -7.20 -11.68 6.04
CA GLY A 173 -7.32 -12.36 7.34
C GLY A 173 -8.33 -11.74 8.29
N LEU A 174 -9.13 -10.76 7.85
CA LEU A 174 -10.22 -10.18 8.61
C LEU A 174 -11.57 -10.71 8.12
N ASP A 175 -12.54 -10.79 9.03
CA ASP A 175 -13.93 -10.99 8.68
C ASP A 175 -14.49 -9.76 7.90
N PRO A 176 -15.62 -9.90 7.19
CA PRO A 176 -16.16 -8.83 6.33
C PRO A 176 -16.45 -7.52 7.08
N ILE A 177 -16.87 -7.58 8.34
CA ILE A 177 -17.21 -6.40 9.15
C ILE A 177 -15.93 -5.62 9.50
N ASN A 178 -14.91 -6.33 9.97
CA ASN A 178 -13.62 -5.74 10.29
C ASN A 178 -12.90 -5.24 9.02
N ALA A 179 -13.01 -5.97 7.90
CA ALA A 179 -12.49 -5.52 6.60
C ALA A 179 -13.12 -4.19 6.16
N ALA A 180 -14.46 -4.08 6.24
CA ALA A 180 -15.17 -2.84 5.93
C ALA A 180 -14.74 -1.68 6.86
N ALA A 181 -14.53 -1.96 8.15
CA ALA A 181 -14.05 -0.95 9.10
C ALA A 181 -12.62 -0.45 8.75
N ILE A 182 -11.70 -1.33 8.36
CA ILE A 182 -10.36 -0.95 7.91
C ILE A 182 -10.43 -0.14 6.62
N ASN A 183 -11.25 -0.54 5.64
CA ASN A 183 -11.44 0.20 4.40
C ASN A 183 -11.95 1.63 4.66
N ALA A 184 -12.94 1.78 5.55
CA ALA A 184 -13.45 3.09 5.95
C ALA A 184 -12.36 3.96 6.60
N LEU A 185 -11.50 3.38 7.46
CA LEU A 185 -10.37 4.09 8.06
C LEU A 185 -9.35 4.51 7.00
N ILE A 186 -9.01 3.65 6.03
CA ILE A 186 -8.11 3.98 4.94
C ILE A 186 -8.63 5.19 4.16
N VAL A 187 -9.91 5.15 3.73
CA VAL A 187 -10.55 6.25 2.98
C VAL A 187 -10.52 7.55 3.79
N ASP A 188 -10.88 7.50 5.07
CA ASP A 188 -10.87 8.66 5.96
C ASP A 188 -9.46 9.26 6.10
N GLN A 189 -8.44 8.43 6.36
CA GLN A 189 -7.07 8.92 6.52
C GLN A 189 -6.47 9.46 5.22
N VAL A 190 -6.71 8.81 4.08
CA VAL A 190 -6.25 9.31 2.77
C VAL A 190 -6.87 10.67 2.47
N ARG A 191 -8.17 10.84 2.69
CA ARG A 191 -8.87 12.13 2.50
C ARG A 191 -8.38 13.20 3.47
N ARG A 192 -8.25 12.86 4.75
CA ARG A 192 -7.79 13.79 5.79
C ARG A 192 -6.38 14.31 5.51
N LEU A 193 -5.48 13.44 5.05
CA LEU A 193 -4.10 13.80 4.72
C LEU A 193 -3.98 14.47 3.34
N GLY A 194 -4.97 14.33 2.46
CA GLY A 194 -4.87 14.75 1.06
C GLY A 194 -3.74 14.02 0.32
N CYS A 195 -3.36 12.83 0.79
CA CYS A 195 -2.23 12.08 0.26
C CYS A 195 -2.61 11.22 -0.94
N THR A 196 -1.62 10.75 -1.67
CA THR A 196 -1.78 9.75 -2.73
C THR A 196 -1.75 8.35 -2.10
N ALA A 197 -2.60 7.44 -2.57
CA ALA A 197 -2.61 6.07 -2.07
C ALA A 197 -2.38 5.05 -3.19
N VAL A 198 -1.64 3.99 -2.88
CA VAL A 198 -1.50 2.80 -3.73
C VAL A 198 -1.79 1.58 -2.88
N SER A 199 -2.82 0.84 -3.23
CA SER A 199 -3.25 -0.36 -2.52
C SER A 199 -3.07 -1.58 -3.40
N ILE A 200 -2.71 -2.68 -2.79
CA ILE A 200 -2.70 -4.00 -3.42
C ILE A 200 -3.72 -4.85 -2.71
N THR A 201 -4.61 -5.49 -3.45
CA THR A 201 -5.55 -6.45 -2.88
C THR A 201 -6.08 -7.41 -3.95
N HIS A 202 -6.52 -8.57 -3.51
CA HIS A 202 -7.32 -9.49 -4.32
C HIS A 202 -8.83 -9.39 -3.97
N ASP A 203 -9.19 -8.60 -2.94
CA ASP A 203 -10.57 -8.37 -2.54
C ASP A 203 -11.19 -7.20 -3.32
N LEU A 204 -12.15 -7.52 -4.18
CA LEU A 204 -12.85 -6.56 -5.03
C LEU A 204 -13.73 -5.59 -4.23
N ALA A 205 -14.30 -6.01 -3.11
CA ALA A 205 -15.09 -5.13 -2.26
C ALA A 205 -14.22 -4.01 -1.68
N SER A 206 -13.04 -4.37 -1.18
CA SER A 206 -12.02 -3.41 -0.75
C SER A 206 -11.57 -2.52 -1.91
N ALA A 207 -11.26 -3.10 -3.08
CA ALA A 207 -10.79 -2.36 -4.24
C ALA A 207 -11.78 -1.26 -4.67
N ARG A 208 -13.08 -1.58 -4.73
CA ARG A 208 -14.15 -0.61 -5.07
C ARG A 208 -14.31 0.47 -4.00
N THR A 209 -14.06 0.14 -2.73
CA THR A 209 -14.25 1.07 -1.61
C THR A 209 -13.11 2.09 -1.52
N ILE A 210 -11.86 1.64 -1.67
CA ILE A 210 -10.68 2.47 -1.40
C ILE A 210 -10.08 3.11 -2.65
N GLY A 211 -10.41 2.61 -3.87
CA GLY A 211 -9.84 3.07 -5.14
C GLY A 211 -10.64 4.17 -5.81
N ASP A 212 -9.96 5.18 -6.34
CA ASP A 212 -10.49 6.03 -7.41
C ASP A 212 -10.35 5.32 -8.75
N GLU A 213 -9.22 4.65 -8.93
CA GLU A 213 -8.86 3.86 -10.11
C GLU A 213 -8.40 2.46 -9.70
N ILE A 214 -8.69 1.49 -10.56
CA ILE A 214 -8.20 0.12 -10.40
C ILE A 214 -7.35 -0.23 -11.61
N ALA A 215 -6.24 -0.94 -11.39
CA ALA A 215 -5.40 -1.54 -12.41
C ALA A 215 -5.30 -3.04 -12.18
N MET A 216 -5.45 -3.85 -13.22
CA MET A 216 -5.26 -5.30 -13.12
C MET A 216 -3.89 -5.70 -13.62
N LEU A 217 -3.14 -6.37 -12.75
CA LEU A 217 -1.84 -6.96 -13.03
C LEU A 217 -2.02 -8.45 -13.36
N GLN A 218 -1.54 -8.85 -14.54
CA GLN A 218 -1.55 -10.24 -14.99
C GLN A 218 -0.28 -10.51 -15.81
N GLY A 219 0.40 -11.63 -15.57
CA GLY A 219 1.63 -11.98 -16.26
C GLY A 219 2.72 -10.90 -16.17
N GLY A 220 2.82 -10.21 -15.04
CA GLY A 220 3.80 -9.14 -14.83
C GLY A 220 3.51 -7.82 -15.56
N ARG A 221 2.33 -7.67 -16.18
CA ARG A 221 1.93 -6.48 -16.96
C ARG A 221 0.59 -5.93 -16.50
N ILE A 222 0.38 -4.62 -16.66
CA ILE A 222 -0.96 -4.03 -16.49
C ILE A 222 -1.77 -4.31 -17.75
N ILE A 223 -2.81 -5.13 -17.61
CA ILE A 223 -3.66 -5.55 -18.74
C ILE A 223 -4.96 -4.74 -18.83
N TRP A 224 -5.30 -4.03 -17.76
CA TRP A 224 -6.45 -3.13 -17.69
C TRP A 224 -6.22 -2.04 -16.64
N ARG A 225 -6.77 -0.86 -16.90
CA ARG A 225 -6.84 0.25 -15.94
C ARG A 225 -8.07 1.10 -16.24
N GLY A 226 -8.80 1.49 -15.22
CA GLY A 226 -9.96 2.37 -15.34
C GLY A 226 -10.45 2.88 -14.00
N PRO A 227 -11.47 3.76 -14.01
CA PRO A 227 -12.20 4.17 -12.81
C PRO A 227 -12.74 2.95 -12.05
N ALA A 228 -12.75 3.01 -10.72
CA ALA A 228 -13.20 1.87 -9.91
C ALA A 228 -14.65 1.46 -10.20
N GLN A 229 -15.51 2.42 -10.63
CA GLN A 229 -16.90 2.16 -10.98
C GLN A 229 -17.08 1.42 -12.31
N GLU A 230 -16.05 1.41 -13.17
CA GLU A 230 -16.12 0.79 -14.49
C GLU A 230 -15.65 -0.68 -14.50
N ILE A 231 -15.14 -1.18 -13.38
CA ILE A 231 -14.59 -2.54 -13.32
C ILE A 231 -15.61 -3.63 -13.68
N ASP A 232 -16.88 -3.42 -13.34
CA ASP A 232 -17.96 -4.36 -13.60
C ASP A 232 -18.47 -4.30 -15.05
N ASN A 233 -18.16 -3.22 -15.78
CA ASN A 233 -18.67 -2.95 -17.13
C ASN A 233 -17.58 -3.04 -18.22
N THR A 234 -16.44 -3.63 -17.91
CA THR A 234 -15.33 -3.76 -18.87
C THR A 234 -15.53 -4.92 -19.83
N ASP A 235 -15.09 -4.73 -21.07
CA ASP A 235 -15.04 -5.81 -22.09
C ASP A 235 -13.77 -6.68 -21.97
N ASN A 236 -12.82 -6.34 -21.08
CA ASN A 236 -11.61 -7.13 -20.90
C ASN A 236 -11.93 -8.51 -20.29
N PRO A 237 -11.67 -9.62 -20.99
CA PRO A 237 -12.11 -10.96 -20.55
C PRO A 237 -11.40 -11.42 -19.27
N TYR A 238 -10.17 -11.00 -19.02
CA TYR A 238 -9.44 -11.30 -17.78
C TYR A 238 -10.09 -10.61 -16.57
N VAL A 239 -10.43 -9.32 -16.72
CA VAL A 239 -11.10 -8.56 -15.65
C VAL A 239 -12.49 -9.16 -15.38
N ARG A 240 -13.26 -9.47 -16.42
CA ARG A 240 -14.58 -10.10 -16.28
C ARG A 240 -14.52 -11.42 -15.52
N GLN A 241 -13.56 -12.28 -15.88
CA GLN A 241 -13.36 -13.56 -15.17
C GLN A 241 -12.99 -13.30 -13.70
N PHE A 242 -12.06 -12.40 -13.43
CA PHE A 242 -11.63 -12.07 -12.07
C PHE A 242 -12.77 -11.51 -11.22
N VAL A 243 -13.59 -10.62 -11.80
CA VAL A 243 -14.74 -9.99 -11.13
C VAL A 243 -15.85 -10.99 -10.84
N SER A 244 -16.15 -11.87 -11.80
CA SER A 244 -17.22 -12.87 -11.64
C SER A 244 -16.80 -14.08 -10.81
N GLY A 245 -15.50 -14.30 -10.60
CA GLY A 245 -14.95 -15.49 -9.95
C GLY A 245 -15.17 -16.76 -10.78
N ALA A 246 -15.38 -16.64 -12.12
CA ALA A 246 -15.62 -17.77 -12.98
C ALA A 246 -14.39 -18.67 -13.06
N ALA A 247 -14.61 -19.97 -12.95
CA ALA A 247 -13.56 -20.97 -13.07
C ALA A 247 -13.01 -21.04 -14.51
N ASP A 248 -13.89 -20.91 -15.50
CA ASP A 248 -13.55 -20.93 -16.91
C ASP A 248 -13.24 -19.52 -17.42
N GLY A 249 -12.14 -19.38 -18.16
CA GLY A 249 -11.73 -18.09 -18.75
C GLY A 249 -10.24 -18.03 -19.09
N PRO A 250 -9.75 -16.87 -19.50
CA PRO A 250 -8.36 -16.69 -19.93
C PRO A 250 -7.33 -16.78 -18.80
N ILE A 251 -7.74 -16.64 -17.53
CA ILE A 251 -6.87 -16.87 -16.37
C ILE A 251 -6.88 -18.37 -16.12
N GLY A 252 -5.76 -19.04 -16.44
CA GLY A 252 -5.60 -20.47 -16.19
C GLY A 252 -5.51 -20.81 -14.70
N TRP A 253 -5.75 -22.08 -14.37
CA TRP A 253 -5.50 -22.62 -13.04
C TRP A 253 -3.98 -22.69 -12.79
N SER A 254 -3.50 -22.11 -11.71
CA SER A 254 -2.10 -22.17 -11.26
C SER A 254 -1.89 -23.25 -10.22
#